data_ed464d349cecfcf01b33d26a66de22e6
#
_entry.id   ed464d349cecfcf01b33d26a66de22e6
#
_cell.length_a   1.000
_cell.length_b   1.000
_cell.length_c   1.000
_cell.angle_alpha   90.00
_cell.angle_beta   90.00
_cell.angle_gamma   90.00
#
_symmetry.space_group_name_H-M   'P 1'
#
loop_
_entity.id
_entity.type
_entity.pdbx_description
1 polymer ?
#
loop_
_entity_poly.entity_id
_entity_poly.type
_entity_poly.pdbx_seq_one_letter_code
_entity_poly.pdbx_strand_id
1 'polypeptide(L)'
;MRDSQKSLIQKIKGLLRDKNYRLTLHAEAERDADRISMVEIEEALMHNDPQMIEDYPDDPRGHSFLLLGFSGEGRPIHALCSIHEGTLVIITIYRPDPNLWVDWKIRRDKI
;
A
#
# COMPACT_ATOMS: atom_id res chain seq x y z
N MET A 1 7.92 -7.84 13.41
CA MET A 1 8.35 -7.02 12.27
C MET A 1 9.79 -6.61 12.45
N ARG A 2 10.55 -6.65 11.39
CA ARG A 2 11.96 -6.25 11.45
C ARG A 2 12.06 -4.74 11.65
N ASP A 3 13.13 -4.28 12.29
CA ASP A 3 13.35 -2.85 12.53
C ASP A 3 13.37 -2.04 11.23
N SER A 4 13.97 -2.59 10.15
CA SER A 4 14.00 -1.93 8.85
C SER A 4 12.60 -1.74 8.26
N GLN A 5 11.70 -2.71 8.45
CA GLN A 5 10.32 -2.59 7.99
C GLN A 5 9.54 -1.58 8.84
N LYS A 6 9.78 -1.59 10.16
CA LYS A 6 9.19 -0.59 11.06
C LYS A 6 9.60 0.82 10.67
N SER A 7 10.87 1.03 10.40
CA SER A 7 11.40 2.34 9.98
C SER A 7 10.79 2.79 8.66
N LEU A 8 10.64 1.85 7.72
CA LEU A 8 10.02 2.15 6.42
C LEU A 8 8.54 2.53 6.59
N ILE A 9 7.80 1.79 7.41
CA ILE A 9 6.39 2.10 7.68
C ILE A 9 6.26 3.50 8.29
N GLN A 10 7.13 3.86 9.25
CA GLN A 10 7.10 5.19 9.86
C GLN A 10 7.40 6.28 8.82
N LYS A 11 8.34 6.02 7.92
CA LYS A 11 8.66 6.96 6.84
C LYS A 11 7.47 7.15 5.90
N ILE A 12 6.80 6.06 5.53
CA ILE A 12 5.61 6.09 4.68
C ILE A 12 4.50 6.94 5.35
N LYS A 13 4.25 6.69 6.63
CA LYS A 13 3.22 7.44 7.38
C LYS A 13 3.57 8.93 7.44
N GLY A 14 4.83 9.26 7.60
CA GLY A 14 5.30 10.65 7.59
C GLY A 14 5.08 11.33 6.24
N LEU A 15 5.40 10.65 5.15
CA LEU A 15 5.19 11.18 3.80
C LEU A 15 3.70 11.42 3.52
N LEU A 16 2.86 10.50 3.95
CA LEU A 16 1.40 10.67 3.81
C LEU A 16 0.90 11.84 4.65
N ARG A 17 1.37 11.95 5.88
CA ARG A 17 1.00 13.06 6.78
C ARG A 17 1.35 14.42 6.17
N ASP A 18 2.51 14.50 5.53
CA ASP A 18 3.01 15.73 4.93
C ASP A 18 2.45 15.97 3.53
N LYS A 19 1.51 15.12 3.07
CA LYS A 19 0.94 15.17 1.73
C LYS A 19 2.00 15.03 0.64
N ASN A 20 3.12 14.38 0.96
CA ASN A 20 4.22 14.17 0.03
C ASN A 20 4.11 12.79 -0.62
N TYR A 21 3.02 12.60 -1.36
CA TYR A 21 2.76 11.36 -2.08
C TYR A 21 1.95 11.64 -3.34
N ARG A 22 2.00 10.71 -4.27
CA ARG A 22 1.18 10.78 -5.48
C ARG A 22 0.77 9.39 -5.93
N LEU A 23 -0.30 9.33 -6.72
CA LEU A 23 -0.74 8.10 -7.36
C LEU A 23 -0.35 8.15 -8.84
N THR A 24 0.02 7.00 -9.39
CA THR A 24 0.18 6.87 -10.84
C THR A 24 -1.19 6.94 -11.52
N LEU A 25 -1.21 7.17 -12.83
CA LEU A 25 -2.47 7.13 -13.58
C LEU A 25 -3.14 5.77 -13.44
N HIS A 26 -2.36 4.70 -13.43
CA HIS A 26 -2.88 3.35 -13.22
C HIS A 26 -3.56 3.22 -11.84
N ALA A 27 -2.92 3.71 -10.79
CA ALA A 27 -3.49 3.65 -9.44
C ALA A 27 -4.76 4.51 -9.34
N GLU A 28 -4.78 5.68 -9.99
CA GLU A 28 -5.97 6.53 -10.03
C GLU A 28 -7.16 5.79 -10.68
N ALA A 29 -6.90 5.11 -11.80
CA ALA A 29 -7.94 4.34 -12.48
C ALA A 29 -8.43 3.16 -11.62
N GLU A 30 -7.50 2.48 -10.94
CA GLU A 30 -7.85 1.36 -10.07
C GLU A 30 -8.69 1.78 -8.87
N ARG A 31 -8.30 2.86 -8.19
CA ARG A 31 -9.07 3.29 -7.03
C ARG A 31 -10.46 3.76 -7.42
N ASP A 32 -10.59 4.38 -8.60
CA ASP A 32 -11.88 4.81 -9.11
C ASP A 32 -12.77 3.59 -9.39
N ALA A 33 -12.23 2.57 -10.04
CA ALA A 33 -12.95 1.33 -10.33
C ALA A 33 -13.41 0.62 -9.05
N ASP A 34 -12.55 0.59 -8.02
CA ASP A 34 -12.85 -0.08 -6.75
C ASP A 34 -13.49 0.86 -5.72
N ARG A 35 -13.76 2.10 -6.10
CA ARG A 35 -14.39 3.12 -5.25
C ARG A 35 -13.64 3.32 -3.94
N ILE A 36 -12.31 3.48 -4.05
CA ILE A 36 -11.46 3.78 -2.90
C ILE A 36 -11.27 5.30 -2.85
N SER A 37 -11.73 5.92 -1.77
CA SER A 37 -11.59 7.36 -1.58
C SER A 37 -10.18 7.70 -1.08
N MET A 38 -9.79 8.97 -1.23
CA MET A 38 -8.52 9.43 -0.66
C MET A 38 -8.53 9.33 0.86
N VAL A 39 -9.67 9.53 1.49
CA VAL A 39 -9.82 9.37 2.95
C VAL A 39 -9.54 7.92 3.35
N GLU A 40 -10.07 6.96 2.62
CA GLU A 40 -9.81 5.55 2.88
C GLU A 40 -8.33 5.20 2.74
N ILE A 41 -7.66 5.76 1.74
CA ILE A 41 -6.21 5.55 1.55
C ILE A 41 -5.45 6.05 2.77
N GLU A 42 -5.75 7.26 3.23
CA GLU A 42 -5.08 7.83 4.40
C GLU A 42 -5.40 7.06 5.67
N GLU A 43 -6.64 6.62 5.85
CA GLU A 43 -7.00 5.77 6.98
C GLU A 43 -6.19 4.48 6.98
N ALA A 44 -6.13 3.80 5.83
CA ALA A 44 -5.50 2.49 5.72
C ALA A 44 -3.97 2.56 5.87
N LEU A 45 -3.34 3.58 5.29
CA LEU A 45 -1.89 3.64 5.19
C LEU A 45 -1.23 4.58 6.21
N MET A 46 -1.99 5.49 6.81
CA MET A 46 -1.45 6.47 7.75
C MET A 46 -2.04 6.36 9.14
N HIS A 47 -3.37 6.41 9.28
CA HIS A 47 -4.02 6.42 10.59
C HIS A 47 -4.01 5.05 11.25
N ASN A 48 -4.20 3.98 10.48
CA ASN A 48 -4.06 2.61 10.97
C ASN A 48 -2.64 2.13 10.64
N ASP A 49 -2.24 1.00 11.21
CA ASP A 49 -0.88 0.50 11.01
C ASP A 49 -0.86 -0.45 9.81
N PRO A 50 -0.35 -0.01 8.66
CA PRO A 50 -0.23 -0.89 7.51
C PRO A 50 0.85 -1.94 7.73
N GLN A 51 0.73 -3.07 7.03
CA GLN A 51 1.70 -4.15 7.06
C GLN A 51 2.33 -4.30 5.68
N MET A 52 3.64 -4.49 5.63
CA MET A 52 4.31 -4.88 4.40
C MET A 52 4.13 -6.38 4.21
N ILE A 53 3.40 -6.78 3.19
CA ILE A 53 3.11 -8.20 2.93
C ILE A 53 3.94 -8.77 1.79
N GLU A 54 4.49 -7.94 0.91
CA GLU A 54 5.43 -8.36 -0.13
C GLU A 54 6.48 -7.27 -0.29
N ASP A 55 7.71 -7.67 -0.57
CA ASP A 55 8.84 -6.76 -0.71
C ASP A 55 9.60 -7.12 -1.98
N TYR A 56 9.84 -6.13 -2.84
CA TYR A 56 10.51 -6.31 -4.12
C TYR A 56 11.71 -5.37 -4.22
N PRO A 57 12.82 -5.68 -3.49
CA PRO A 57 14.00 -4.80 -3.50
C PRO A 57 14.68 -4.72 -4.86
N ASP A 58 14.48 -5.73 -5.71
CA ASP A 58 15.14 -5.82 -7.03
C ASP A 58 14.20 -5.42 -8.18
N ASP A 59 13.08 -4.76 -7.89
CA ASP A 59 12.19 -4.27 -8.94
C ASP A 59 12.97 -3.32 -9.86
N PRO A 60 13.00 -3.57 -11.18
CA PRO A 60 13.76 -2.72 -12.11
C PRO A 60 13.36 -1.26 -12.09
N ARG A 61 12.16 -0.95 -11.64
CA ARG A 61 11.66 0.43 -11.53
C ARG A 61 12.10 1.11 -10.23
N GLY A 62 12.85 0.39 -9.36
CA GLY A 62 13.21 0.81 -8.03
C GLY A 62 12.49 -0.04 -6.99
N HIS A 63 13.05 -0.09 -5.79
CA HIS A 63 12.50 -0.90 -4.69
C HIS A 63 11.00 -0.60 -4.51
N SER A 64 10.18 -1.62 -4.64
CA SER A 64 8.73 -1.51 -4.40
C SER A 64 8.30 -2.50 -3.33
N PHE A 65 7.17 -2.22 -2.71
CA PHE A 65 6.64 -3.05 -1.63
C PHE A 65 5.13 -2.98 -1.60
N LEU A 66 4.51 -4.11 -1.26
CA LEU A 66 3.04 -4.20 -1.19
C LEU A 66 2.60 -4.05 0.25
N LEU A 67 1.74 -3.08 0.50
CA LEU A 67 1.19 -2.79 1.82
C LEU A 67 -0.25 -3.28 1.90
N LEU A 68 -0.59 -3.84 3.07
CA LEU A 68 -1.97 -4.13 3.44
C LEU A 68 -2.37 -3.14 4.52
N GLY A 69 -3.45 -2.41 4.29
CA GLY A 69 -4.04 -1.54 5.29
C GLY A 69 -5.54 -1.75 5.36
N PHE A 70 -6.14 -1.27 6.44
CA PHE A 70 -7.59 -1.34 6.63
C PHE A 70 -8.13 0.07 6.81
N SER A 71 -9.21 0.38 6.08
CA SER A 71 -9.89 1.66 6.24
C SER A 71 -10.54 1.77 7.63
N GLY A 72 -11.08 2.93 7.95
CA GLY A 72 -11.77 3.14 9.21
C GLY A 72 -12.96 2.21 9.42
N GLU A 73 -13.54 1.70 8.33
CA GLU A 73 -14.63 0.72 8.38
C GLU A 73 -14.13 -0.73 8.35
N GLY A 74 -12.82 -0.93 8.45
CA GLY A 74 -12.23 -2.26 8.46
C GLY A 74 -12.14 -2.94 7.10
N ARG A 75 -12.26 -2.19 6.00
CA ARG A 75 -12.16 -2.75 4.65
C ARG A 75 -10.70 -2.84 4.23
N PRO A 76 -10.24 -4.01 3.74
CA PRO A 76 -8.84 -4.15 3.34
C PRO A 76 -8.53 -3.40 2.05
N ILE A 77 -7.31 -2.87 1.99
CA ILE A 77 -6.78 -2.20 0.80
C ILE A 77 -5.35 -2.69 0.62
N HIS A 78 -5.00 -3.03 -0.61
CA HIS A 78 -3.62 -3.30 -1.01
C HIS A 78 -3.08 -2.10 -1.78
N ALA A 79 -1.86 -1.69 -1.46
CA ALA A 79 -1.18 -0.60 -2.18
C ALA A 79 0.25 -1.02 -2.46
N LEU A 80 0.60 -1.10 -3.75
CA LEU A 80 1.98 -1.29 -4.17
C LEU A 80 2.63 0.08 -4.26
N CYS A 81 3.70 0.28 -3.51
CA CYS A 81 4.31 1.59 -3.33
C CYS A 81 5.81 1.53 -3.58
N SER A 82 6.39 2.68 -3.88
CA SER A 82 7.83 2.91 -3.83
C SER A 82 8.07 4.32 -3.32
N ILE A 83 9.32 4.60 -2.92
CA ILE A 83 9.70 5.96 -2.54
C ILE A 83 10.71 6.41 -3.59
N HIS A 84 10.40 7.49 -4.29
CA HIS A 84 11.23 8.02 -5.36
C HIS A 84 11.54 9.49 -5.07
N GLU A 85 12.82 9.79 -4.91
CA GLU A 85 13.28 11.15 -4.63
C GLU A 85 12.52 11.79 -3.45
N GLY A 86 12.30 11.02 -2.40
CA GLY A 86 11.65 11.50 -1.20
C GLY A 86 10.12 11.61 -1.27
N THR A 87 9.51 11.13 -2.35
CA THR A 87 8.05 11.14 -2.51
C THR A 87 7.53 9.71 -2.53
N LEU A 88 6.47 9.45 -1.79
CA LEU A 88 5.81 8.15 -1.84
C LEU A 88 4.98 8.06 -3.13
N VAL A 89 5.24 7.03 -3.92
CA VAL A 89 4.49 6.78 -5.15
C VAL A 89 3.64 5.55 -4.95
N ILE A 90 2.32 5.72 -5.04
CA ILE A 90 1.39 4.61 -5.03
C ILE A 90 1.23 4.16 -6.48
N ILE A 91 1.82 3.01 -6.80
CA ILE A 91 1.90 2.49 -8.17
C ILE A 91 0.61 1.77 -8.55
N THR A 92 0.06 1.02 -7.61
CA THR A 92 -1.11 0.16 -7.78
C THR A 92 -1.90 0.19 -6.48
N ILE A 93 -3.22 0.27 -6.56
CA ILE A 93 -4.07 0.23 -5.37
C ILE A 93 -5.39 -0.45 -5.74
N TYR A 94 -5.87 -1.35 -4.87
CA TYR A 94 -7.10 -2.09 -5.13
C TYR A 94 -7.64 -2.71 -3.85
N ARG A 95 -8.89 -3.15 -3.90
CA ARG A 95 -9.46 -3.98 -2.84
C ARG A 95 -9.10 -5.43 -3.13
N PRO A 96 -8.39 -6.12 -2.22
CA PRO A 96 -7.99 -7.50 -2.49
C PRO A 96 -9.19 -8.44 -2.54
N ASP A 97 -9.12 -9.42 -3.44
CA ASP A 97 -10.16 -10.43 -3.63
C ASP A 97 -9.85 -11.62 -2.71
N PRO A 98 -10.79 -12.02 -1.82
CA PRO A 98 -10.56 -13.16 -0.92
C PRO A 98 -10.37 -14.48 -1.66
N ASN A 99 -10.80 -14.56 -2.92
CA ASN A 99 -10.55 -15.75 -3.74
C ASN A 99 -9.10 -15.85 -4.20
N LEU A 100 -8.34 -14.75 -4.11
CA LEU A 100 -6.94 -14.68 -4.55
C LEU A 100 -5.97 -14.60 -3.37
N TRP A 101 -6.44 -14.24 -2.19
CA TRP A 101 -5.60 -13.98 -1.02
C TRP A 101 -6.12 -14.70 0.22
N VAL A 102 -5.21 -15.28 1.00
CA VAL A 102 -5.51 -15.84 2.33
C VAL A 102 -5.26 -14.77 3.37
N ASP A 103 -6.27 -14.43 4.17
CA ASP A 103 -6.18 -13.39 5.22
C ASP A 103 -5.69 -12.05 4.66
N TRP A 104 -5.97 -11.80 3.38
CA TRP A 104 -5.53 -10.61 2.65
C TRP A 104 -4.01 -10.48 2.51
N LYS A 105 -3.21 -11.48 2.95
CA LYS A 105 -1.75 -11.38 3.09
C LYS A 105 -0.97 -12.29 2.18
N ILE A 106 -1.50 -13.48 1.89
CA ILE A 106 -0.76 -14.53 1.19
C ILE A 106 -1.50 -14.90 -0.08
N ARG A 107 -0.81 -14.87 -1.20
CA ARG A 107 -1.40 -15.27 -2.48
C ARG A 107 -1.77 -16.74 -2.44
N ARG A 108 -2.99 -17.07 -2.86
CA ARG A 108 -3.46 -18.47 -2.84
C ARG A 108 -2.68 -19.36 -3.79
N ASP A 109 -2.14 -18.79 -4.86
CA ASP A 109 -1.34 -19.54 -5.82
C ASP A 109 0.04 -19.95 -5.28
N LYS A 110 0.41 -19.47 -4.11
CA LYS A 110 1.69 -19.76 -3.45
C LYS A 110 1.58 -20.76 -2.30
N ILE A 111 0.41 -21.34 -2.13
CA ILE A 111 0.15 -22.30 -1.06
C ILE A 111 0.26 -23.72 -1.59
#